data_5685cb7d1f71a81e954748a2c5d50368
#
_entry.id   5685cb7d1f71a81e954748a2c5d50368
#
_cell.length_a   1.000
_cell.length_b   1.000
_cell.length_c   1.000
_cell.angle_alpha   90.00
_cell.angle_beta   90.00
_cell.angle_gamma   90.00
#
_symmetry.space_group_name_H-M   'P 1'
#
loop_
_entity.id
_entity.type
_entity.pdbx_description
1 polymer ?
#
loop_
_entity_poly.entity_id
_entity_poly.type
_entity_poly.pdbx_seq_one_letter_code
_entity_poly.pdbx_strand_id
1 'polypeptide(L)'
;MSTPKEPTYRKRVGYQAVLLGGFSTLATALLVAGNLATKEDILARQNEDLLSSLNQVVPAETYDSDLLNQPLSLQDDKGHPLTVYRGLQGMQVNALAWEIVGQGYAGDIRLIMGVNAQGEILGVRVLAHAETPGLGDKIELAKNDWILSFNDRSLDNTTEKQWHVKKDGGEFDQFSGATITPRGVVAAVHQGLAFFKQHRDELLSPPTLSETTVSHGDAPIMPKTQE
;
A
#
# COMPACT_ATOMS: atom_id res chain seq x y z
N MET A 1 -16.67 50.02 -43.23
CA MET A 1 -15.88 48.89 -42.68
C MET A 1 -16.63 47.61 -43.04
N SER A 2 -16.16 46.87 -44.02
CA SER A 2 -16.80 45.58 -44.45
C SER A 2 -16.26 44.48 -43.53
N THR A 3 -17.15 43.83 -42.79
CA THR A 3 -16.84 42.63 -41.99
C THR A 3 -16.38 41.52 -42.93
N PRO A 4 -15.24 40.86 -42.64
CA PRO A 4 -14.76 39.75 -43.46
C PRO A 4 -15.80 38.62 -43.43
N LYS A 5 -16.29 38.22 -44.63
CA LYS A 5 -17.20 37.07 -44.79
C LYS A 5 -16.51 35.81 -44.30
N GLU A 6 -17.00 35.21 -43.25
CA GLU A 6 -16.52 33.89 -42.81
C GLU A 6 -16.69 32.84 -43.88
N PRO A 7 -15.68 31.98 -44.13
CA PRO A 7 -15.73 30.97 -45.17
C PRO A 7 -16.79 29.92 -44.86
N THR A 8 -17.68 29.65 -45.82
CA THR A 8 -18.89 28.80 -45.71
C THR A 8 -18.59 27.34 -45.33
N TYR A 9 -17.35 26.85 -45.57
CA TYR A 9 -16.95 25.48 -45.22
C TYR A 9 -16.85 25.24 -43.70
N ARG A 10 -16.59 26.28 -42.89
CA ARG A 10 -16.56 26.19 -41.42
C ARG A 10 -17.91 25.82 -40.80
N LYS A 11 -19.00 26.08 -41.52
CA LYS A 11 -20.37 25.75 -41.09
C LYS A 11 -20.82 24.35 -41.51
N ARG A 12 -20.02 23.61 -42.27
CA ARG A 12 -20.35 22.24 -42.70
C ARG A 12 -20.07 21.24 -41.58
N VAL A 13 -21.05 20.42 -41.22
CA VAL A 13 -20.94 19.39 -40.17
C VAL A 13 -19.73 18.47 -40.39
N GLY A 14 -19.46 18.10 -41.66
CA GLY A 14 -18.30 17.26 -41.99
C GLY A 14 -16.95 17.91 -41.63
N TYR A 15 -16.77 19.22 -41.85
CA TYR A 15 -15.55 19.93 -41.46
C TYR A 15 -15.37 19.94 -39.94
N GLN A 16 -16.45 20.21 -39.20
CA GLN A 16 -16.42 20.19 -37.72
C GLN A 16 -16.11 18.80 -37.17
N ALA A 17 -16.70 17.75 -37.77
CA ALA A 17 -16.44 16.37 -37.39
C ALA A 17 -14.98 15.95 -37.64
N VAL A 18 -14.39 16.31 -38.77
CA VAL A 18 -12.98 16.02 -39.09
C VAL A 18 -12.04 16.79 -38.13
N LEU A 19 -12.35 18.05 -37.85
CA LEU A 19 -11.56 18.87 -36.96
C LEU A 19 -11.61 18.34 -35.51
N LEU A 20 -12.79 17.98 -35.02
CA LEU A 20 -12.96 17.38 -33.68
C LEU A 20 -12.29 16.01 -33.61
N GLY A 21 -12.47 15.15 -34.62
CA GLY A 21 -11.80 13.85 -34.71
C GLY A 21 -10.27 13.99 -34.76
N GLY A 22 -9.76 14.94 -35.54
CA GLY A 22 -8.31 15.23 -35.60
C GLY A 22 -7.72 15.69 -34.27
N PHE A 23 -8.41 16.62 -33.59
CA PHE A 23 -7.96 17.05 -32.26
C PHE A 23 -8.04 15.92 -31.20
N SER A 24 -9.12 15.13 -31.24
CA SER A 24 -9.26 13.99 -30.32
C SER A 24 -8.14 12.96 -30.52
N THR A 25 -7.84 12.61 -31.77
CA THR A 25 -6.78 11.67 -32.13
C THR A 25 -5.42 12.20 -31.70
N LEU A 26 -5.14 13.49 -31.97
CA LEU A 26 -3.89 14.13 -31.57
C LEU A 26 -3.73 14.15 -30.04
N ALA A 27 -4.78 14.53 -29.31
CA ALA A 27 -4.76 14.54 -27.87
C ALA A 27 -4.51 13.13 -27.29
N THR A 28 -5.20 12.11 -27.82
CA THR A 28 -5.00 10.72 -27.41
C THR A 28 -3.56 10.26 -27.72
N ALA A 29 -3.03 10.57 -28.88
CA ALA A 29 -1.66 10.22 -29.25
C ALA A 29 -0.63 10.86 -28.31
N LEU A 30 -0.82 12.13 -27.96
CA LEU A 30 0.05 12.83 -26.99
C LEU A 30 -0.03 12.22 -25.58
N LEU A 31 -1.23 11.86 -25.13
CA LEU A 31 -1.42 11.20 -23.83
C LEU A 31 -0.74 9.83 -23.80
N VAL A 32 -0.91 9.02 -24.85
CA VAL A 32 -0.25 7.70 -24.95
C VAL A 32 1.27 7.86 -25.01
N ALA A 33 1.77 8.76 -25.83
CA ALA A 33 3.21 9.01 -25.92
C ALA A 33 3.79 9.50 -24.59
N GLY A 34 3.10 10.43 -23.90
CA GLY A 34 3.50 10.89 -22.58
C GLY A 34 3.52 9.76 -21.55
N ASN A 35 2.48 8.93 -21.53
CA ASN A 35 2.42 7.77 -20.62
C ASN A 35 3.55 6.75 -20.89
N LEU A 36 3.84 6.47 -22.16
CA LEU A 36 4.94 5.55 -22.50
C LEU A 36 6.30 6.12 -22.14
N ALA A 37 6.52 7.43 -22.33
CA ALA A 37 7.77 8.09 -22.01
C ALA A 37 8.05 8.18 -20.50
N THR A 38 7.01 8.24 -19.66
CA THR A 38 7.14 8.42 -18.21
C THR A 38 6.95 7.13 -17.41
N LYS A 39 6.55 6.03 -18.06
CA LYS A 39 6.21 4.77 -17.38
C LYS A 39 7.36 4.20 -16.55
N GLU A 40 8.58 4.19 -17.11
CA GLU A 40 9.76 3.66 -16.41
C GLU A 40 10.14 4.51 -15.19
N ASP A 41 10.10 5.83 -15.32
CA ASP A 41 10.39 6.74 -14.21
C ASP A 41 9.34 6.62 -13.09
N ILE A 42 8.07 6.44 -13.44
CA ILE A 42 7.00 6.21 -12.47
C ILE A 42 7.22 4.91 -11.71
N LEU A 43 7.56 3.82 -12.42
CA LEU A 43 7.82 2.53 -11.79
C LEU A 43 9.06 2.59 -10.88
N ALA A 44 10.13 3.27 -11.31
CA ALA A 44 11.32 3.45 -10.48
C ALA A 44 10.99 4.20 -9.18
N ARG A 45 10.21 5.29 -9.27
CA ARG A 45 9.78 6.04 -8.09
C ARG A 45 8.87 5.23 -7.16
N GLN A 46 7.93 4.46 -7.72
CA GLN A 46 7.08 3.57 -6.92
C GLN A 46 7.90 2.53 -6.16
N ASN A 47 8.93 1.95 -6.80
CA ASN A 47 9.82 1.00 -6.14
C ASN A 47 10.67 1.66 -5.05
N GLU A 48 11.18 2.88 -5.28
CA GLU A 48 11.90 3.66 -4.26
C GLU A 48 11.02 3.97 -3.05
N ASP A 49 9.77 4.42 -3.27
CA ASP A 49 8.80 4.73 -2.21
C ASP A 49 8.42 3.46 -1.42
N LEU A 50 8.23 2.34 -2.12
CA LEU A 50 7.95 1.05 -1.50
C LEU A 50 9.14 0.57 -0.66
N LEU A 51 10.36 0.59 -1.18
CA LEU A 51 11.58 0.25 -0.42
C LEU A 51 11.74 1.14 0.79
N SER A 52 11.50 2.44 0.66
CA SER A 52 11.54 3.37 1.79
C SER A 52 10.54 2.98 2.88
N SER A 53 9.34 2.57 2.49
CA SER A 53 8.29 2.12 3.42
C SER A 53 8.65 0.79 4.08
N LEU A 54 9.17 -0.17 3.31
CA LEU A 54 9.64 -1.47 3.82
C LEU A 54 10.78 -1.30 4.83
N ASN A 55 11.77 -0.45 4.54
CA ASN A 55 12.89 -0.18 5.43
C ASN A 55 12.48 0.50 6.76
N GLN A 56 11.31 1.13 6.81
CA GLN A 56 10.77 1.69 8.04
C GLN A 56 10.14 0.64 8.97
N VAL A 57 9.76 -0.53 8.44
CA VAL A 57 9.08 -1.59 9.19
C VAL A 57 9.90 -2.87 9.31
N VAL A 58 10.96 -3.02 8.50
CA VAL A 58 11.91 -4.12 8.55
C VAL A 58 13.31 -3.55 8.71
N PRO A 59 13.96 -3.67 9.89
CA PRO A 59 15.31 -3.18 10.09
C PRO A 59 16.32 -3.85 9.16
N ALA A 60 17.22 -3.06 8.58
CA ALA A 60 18.20 -3.55 7.59
C ALA A 60 19.14 -4.64 8.13
N GLU A 61 19.30 -4.72 9.47
CA GLU A 61 20.13 -5.74 10.12
C GLU A 61 19.48 -7.13 10.11
N THR A 62 18.20 -7.24 9.81
CA THR A 62 17.44 -8.51 9.86
C THR A 62 17.54 -9.34 8.60
N TYR A 63 18.04 -8.77 7.50
CA TYR A 63 18.13 -9.44 6.20
C TYR A 63 19.39 -9.03 5.43
N ASP A 64 19.81 -9.87 4.49
CA ASP A 64 20.93 -9.63 3.56
C ASP A 64 20.50 -9.65 2.09
N SER A 65 19.21 -9.90 1.83
CA SER A 65 18.59 -9.99 0.50
C SER A 65 17.92 -8.67 0.09
N ASP A 66 17.63 -8.52 -1.20
CA ASP A 66 16.76 -7.45 -1.68
C ASP A 66 15.30 -7.82 -1.38
N LEU A 67 14.59 -7.01 -0.60
CA LEU A 67 13.19 -7.22 -0.20
C LEU A 67 12.22 -7.27 -1.40
N LEU A 68 12.55 -6.60 -2.50
CA LEU A 68 11.72 -6.57 -3.70
C LEU A 68 11.95 -7.74 -4.64
N ASN A 69 13.01 -8.53 -4.44
CA ASN A 69 13.45 -9.50 -5.43
C ASN A 69 12.66 -10.82 -5.43
N GLN A 70 11.96 -11.14 -4.32
CA GLN A 70 11.21 -12.40 -4.18
C GLN A 70 9.92 -12.22 -3.39
N PRO A 71 8.99 -11.37 -3.86
CA PRO A 71 7.69 -11.23 -3.20
C PRO A 71 6.90 -12.53 -3.34
N LEU A 72 6.25 -12.95 -2.26
CA LEU A 72 5.32 -14.06 -2.25
C LEU A 72 3.91 -13.53 -2.50
N SER A 73 3.21 -14.09 -3.49
CA SER A 73 1.82 -13.73 -3.78
C SER A 73 0.89 -14.74 -3.12
N LEU A 74 0.08 -14.25 -2.18
CA LEU A 74 -0.94 -15.00 -1.47
C LEU A 74 -2.32 -14.38 -1.70
N GLN A 75 -3.32 -14.95 -1.07
CA GLN A 75 -4.64 -14.33 -0.95
C GLN A 75 -4.93 -14.08 0.53
N ASP A 76 -5.56 -12.94 0.81
CA ASP A 76 -6.09 -12.67 2.14
C ASP A 76 -7.33 -13.57 2.43
N ASP A 77 -7.83 -13.51 3.67
CA ASP A 77 -9.01 -14.29 4.09
C ASP A 77 -10.29 -13.95 3.29
N LYS A 78 -10.27 -12.86 2.51
CA LYS A 78 -11.36 -12.42 1.63
C LYS A 78 -11.14 -12.79 0.17
N GLY A 79 -10.01 -13.43 -0.15
CA GLY A 79 -9.63 -13.82 -1.51
C GLY A 79 -9.00 -12.69 -2.34
N HIS A 80 -8.61 -11.56 -1.73
CA HIS A 80 -7.90 -10.52 -2.44
C HIS A 80 -6.41 -10.86 -2.56
N PRO A 81 -5.75 -10.51 -3.68
CA PRO A 81 -4.33 -10.74 -3.85
C PRO A 81 -3.53 -9.95 -2.80
N LEU A 82 -2.65 -10.62 -2.09
CA LEU A 82 -1.76 -10.05 -1.09
C LEU A 82 -0.31 -10.32 -1.47
N THR A 83 0.50 -9.28 -1.53
CA THR A 83 1.94 -9.40 -1.77
C THR A 83 2.69 -9.32 -0.44
N VAL A 84 3.46 -10.37 -0.14
CA VAL A 84 4.30 -10.43 1.06
C VAL A 84 5.76 -10.31 0.65
N TYR A 85 6.45 -9.32 1.18
CA TYR A 85 7.88 -9.09 0.99
C TYR A 85 8.66 -9.86 2.04
N ARG A 86 9.69 -10.61 1.61
CA ARG A 86 10.47 -11.51 2.47
C ARG A 86 11.89 -11.01 2.62
N GLY A 87 12.30 -10.71 3.84
CA GLY A 87 13.69 -10.45 4.21
C GLY A 87 14.40 -11.76 4.54
N LEU A 88 15.33 -12.15 3.68
CA LEU A 88 16.11 -13.36 3.85
C LEU A 88 17.45 -13.06 4.49
N GLN A 89 17.93 -13.97 5.34
CA GLN A 89 19.31 -14.04 5.78
C GLN A 89 19.88 -15.39 5.35
N GLY A 90 20.70 -15.38 4.32
CA GLY A 90 21.07 -16.60 3.62
C GLY A 90 19.86 -17.25 2.93
N MET A 91 19.43 -18.42 3.37
CA MET A 91 18.25 -19.14 2.86
C MET A 91 17.05 -19.12 3.84
N GLN A 92 17.16 -18.43 4.95
CA GLN A 92 16.10 -18.36 5.97
C GLN A 92 15.34 -17.06 5.87
N VAL A 93 14.02 -17.12 5.99
CA VAL A 93 13.17 -15.94 6.08
C VAL A 93 13.20 -15.44 7.53
N ASN A 94 13.81 -14.28 7.75
CA ASN A 94 13.95 -13.67 9.08
C ASN A 94 12.94 -12.55 9.33
N ALA A 95 12.50 -11.89 8.27
CA ALA A 95 11.53 -10.81 8.35
C ALA A 95 10.55 -10.89 7.18
N LEU A 96 9.35 -10.39 7.42
CA LEU A 96 8.25 -10.35 6.47
C LEU A 96 7.57 -8.99 6.56
N ALA A 97 7.12 -8.46 5.43
CA ALA A 97 6.29 -7.27 5.43
C ALA A 97 5.19 -7.36 4.37
N TRP A 98 4.00 -6.85 4.70
CA TRP A 98 2.87 -6.78 3.78
C TRP A 98 1.94 -5.63 4.14
N GLU A 99 1.09 -5.29 3.19
CA GLU A 99 0.07 -4.28 3.39
C GLU A 99 -1.13 -4.88 4.14
N ILE A 100 -1.63 -4.12 5.11
CA ILE A 100 -2.88 -4.39 5.82
C ILE A 100 -3.81 -3.19 5.70
N VAL A 101 -5.12 -3.41 5.75
CA VAL A 101 -6.12 -2.36 5.60
C VAL A 101 -7.02 -2.31 6.83
N GLY A 102 -7.07 -1.15 7.48
CA GLY A 102 -7.97 -0.85 8.58
C GLY A 102 -9.13 0.03 8.14
N GLN A 103 -10.25 -0.05 8.86
CA GLN A 103 -11.40 0.83 8.65
C GLN A 103 -11.29 2.06 9.55
N GLY A 104 -11.03 3.23 8.95
CA GLY A 104 -11.01 4.52 9.63
C GLY A 104 -12.38 5.19 9.71
N TYR A 105 -12.38 6.46 10.11
CA TYR A 105 -13.57 7.31 10.12
C TYR A 105 -13.92 7.81 8.72
N ALA A 106 -12.92 8.26 7.98
CA ALA A 106 -13.10 8.86 6.65
C ALA A 106 -12.86 7.85 5.50
N GLY A 107 -12.65 6.57 5.81
CA GLY A 107 -12.43 5.52 4.83
C GLY A 107 -11.31 4.56 5.24
N ASP A 108 -10.78 3.85 4.26
CA ASP A 108 -9.74 2.87 4.49
C ASP A 108 -8.41 3.53 4.92
N ILE A 109 -7.75 2.89 5.88
CA ILE A 109 -6.40 3.22 6.31
C ILE A 109 -5.50 2.10 5.82
N ARG A 110 -4.60 2.42 4.89
CA ARG A 110 -3.61 1.48 4.36
C ARG A 110 -2.34 1.57 5.19
N LEU A 111 -1.89 0.43 5.69
CA LEU A 111 -0.69 0.34 6.51
C LEU A 111 0.23 -0.74 5.94
N ILE A 112 1.53 -0.59 6.18
CA ILE A 112 2.50 -1.65 6.00
C ILE A 112 2.93 -2.14 7.37
N MET A 113 3.00 -3.46 7.55
CA MET A 113 3.41 -4.10 8.79
C MET A 113 4.59 -5.03 8.51
N GLY A 114 5.64 -4.91 9.32
CA GLY A 114 6.79 -5.81 9.34
C GLY A 114 6.75 -6.72 10.57
N VAL A 115 7.04 -8.00 10.39
CA VAL A 115 7.17 -8.96 11.50
C VAL A 115 8.42 -9.80 11.34
N ASN A 116 8.95 -10.32 12.45
CA ASN A 116 10.02 -11.30 12.43
C ASN A 116 9.47 -12.73 12.24
N ALA A 117 10.34 -13.73 12.08
CA ALA A 117 9.97 -15.13 11.92
C ALA A 117 9.20 -15.71 13.13
N GLN A 118 9.26 -15.08 14.30
CA GLN A 118 8.53 -15.44 15.50
C GLN A 118 7.11 -14.85 15.53
N GLY A 119 6.81 -13.87 14.66
CA GLY A 119 5.54 -13.15 14.62
C GLY A 119 5.49 -11.93 15.54
N GLU A 120 6.65 -11.42 15.95
CA GLU A 120 6.74 -10.14 16.66
C GLU A 120 6.78 -9.00 15.65
N ILE A 121 6.06 -7.94 15.91
CA ILE A 121 6.00 -6.75 15.06
C ILE A 121 7.32 -6.00 15.15
N LEU A 122 8.00 -5.85 14.03
CA LEU A 122 9.19 -5.01 13.88
C LEU A 122 8.83 -3.54 13.67
N GLY A 123 7.70 -3.29 13.04
CA GLY A 123 7.19 -1.95 12.82
C GLY A 123 5.86 -1.94 12.07
N VAL A 124 5.11 -0.85 12.25
CA VAL A 124 3.89 -0.55 11.48
C VAL A 124 3.98 0.89 10.99
N ARG A 125 3.66 1.13 9.72
CA ARG A 125 3.62 2.50 9.16
C ARG A 125 2.37 2.68 8.32
N VAL A 126 1.88 3.92 8.31
CA VAL A 126 0.75 4.32 7.49
C VAL A 126 1.23 4.66 6.08
N LEU A 127 0.64 4.04 5.07
CA LEU A 127 0.90 4.31 3.65
C LEU A 127 -0.05 5.37 3.10
N ALA A 128 -1.33 5.27 3.46
CA ALA A 128 -2.35 6.21 3.02
C ALA A 128 -3.56 6.19 3.95
N HIS A 129 -4.21 7.34 4.11
CA HIS A 129 -5.47 7.51 4.81
C HIS A 129 -6.18 8.79 4.37
N ALA A 130 -7.45 8.92 4.69
CA ALA A 130 -8.26 10.13 4.47
C ALA A 130 -8.72 10.77 5.78
N GLU A 131 -8.10 10.42 6.92
CA GLU A 131 -8.50 10.89 8.25
C GLU A 131 -8.33 12.40 8.42
N THR A 132 -9.16 13.01 9.29
CA THR A 132 -9.19 14.45 9.53
C THR A 132 -7.87 14.94 10.12
N PRO A 133 -7.22 15.95 9.50
CA PRO A 133 -6.00 16.56 10.01
C PRO A 133 -6.16 17.09 11.45
N GLY A 134 -5.17 16.85 12.30
CA GLY A 134 -5.16 17.22 13.72
C GLY A 134 -5.99 16.32 14.64
N LEU A 135 -6.75 15.37 14.09
CA LEU A 135 -7.59 14.43 14.85
C LEU A 135 -7.15 12.96 14.64
N GLY A 136 -7.51 12.37 13.50
CA GLY A 136 -7.20 10.98 13.19
C GLY A 136 -5.81 10.76 12.59
N ASP A 137 -5.21 11.77 12.02
CA ASP A 137 -3.89 11.76 11.38
C ASP A 137 -2.71 11.53 12.34
N LYS A 138 -2.95 11.48 13.65
CA LYS A 138 -1.97 11.09 14.68
C LYS A 138 -1.51 9.64 14.59
N ILE A 139 -2.06 8.86 13.68
CA ILE A 139 -1.55 7.54 13.31
C ILE A 139 -0.25 7.62 12.50
N GLU A 140 0.03 8.77 11.86
CA GLU A 140 1.29 9.00 11.16
C GLU A 140 2.45 9.23 12.14
N LEU A 141 3.56 8.52 11.96
CA LEU A 141 4.76 8.68 12.80
C LEU A 141 5.30 10.11 12.80
N ALA A 142 5.20 10.83 11.69
CA ALA A 142 5.63 12.22 11.60
C ALA A 142 4.83 13.19 12.51
N LYS A 143 3.65 12.75 12.99
CA LYS A 143 2.74 13.57 13.81
C LYS A 143 2.66 13.10 15.25
N ASN A 144 2.84 11.81 15.50
CA ASN A 144 2.77 11.24 16.84
C ASN A 144 3.43 9.86 16.90
N ASP A 145 4.09 9.54 18.01
CA ASP A 145 4.75 8.25 18.24
C ASP A 145 3.78 7.09 18.53
N TRP A 146 2.46 7.34 18.51
CA TRP A 146 1.44 6.34 18.85
C TRP A 146 1.60 5.01 18.07
N ILE A 147 1.94 5.11 16.79
CA ILE A 147 2.13 3.92 15.93
C ILE A 147 3.28 3.02 16.40
N LEU A 148 4.25 3.54 17.14
CA LEU A 148 5.35 2.77 17.70
C LEU A 148 4.91 1.86 18.86
N SER A 149 3.71 2.07 19.42
CA SER A 149 3.15 1.21 20.47
C SER A 149 2.89 -0.24 20.03
N PHE A 150 2.95 -0.50 18.73
CA PHE A 150 2.83 -1.85 18.18
C PHE A 150 4.16 -2.61 18.16
N ASN A 151 5.30 -1.92 18.23
CA ASN A 151 6.61 -2.57 18.15
C ASN A 151 6.77 -3.61 19.28
N ASP A 152 7.42 -4.73 18.95
CA ASP A 152 7.72 -5.86 19.84
C ASP A 152 6.47 -6.60 20.36
N ARG A 153 5.27 -6.30 19.83
CA ARG A 153 4.04 -7.02 20.16
C ARG A 153 3.82 -8.21 19.23
N SER A 154 3.18 -9.23 19.79
CA SER A 154 2.80 -10.44 19.07
C SER A 154 1.51 -11.01 19.65
N LEU A 155 0.91 -12.02 18.99
CA LEU A 155 -0.24 -12.75 19.57
C LEU A 155 0.15 -13.59 20.79
N ASP A 156 1.45 -13.85 21.00
CA ASP A 156 1.93 -14.66 22.12
C ASP A 156 2.20 -13.81 23.37
N ASN A 157 2.61 -12.54 23.21
CA ASN A 157 2.92 -11.64 24.34
C ASN A 157 1.80 -10.62 24.64
N THR A 158 0.80 -10.50 23.78
CA THR A 158 -0.31 -9.55 23.93
C THR A 158 -1.64 -10.33 23.83
N THR A 159 -2.40 -10.34 24.90
CA THR A 159 -3.66 -11.09 24.97
C THR A 159 -4.76 -10.47 24.08
N GLU A 160 -5.73 -11.26 23.65
CA GLU A 160 -6.86 -10.81 22.83
C GLU A 160 -7.56 -9.57 23.39
N LYS A 161 -7.73 -9.51 24.72
CA LYS A 161 -8.34 -8.36 25.40
C LYS A 161 -7.49 -7.08 25.27
N GLN A 162 -6.18 -7.20 25.20
CA GLN A 162 -5.26 -6.05 25.09
C GLN A 162 -5.27 -5.44 23.67
N TRP A 163 -5.66 -6.21 22.64
CA TRP A 163 -5.81 -5.75 21.27
C TRP A 163 -7.04 -4.86 21.04
N HIS A 164 -7.29 -3.94 21.97
CA HIS A 164 -8.32 -2.91 21.89
C HIS A 164 -7.77 -1.58 22.40
N VAL A 165 -8.49 -0.50 22.12
CA VAL A 165 -8.16 0.80 22.72
C VAL A 165 -8.55 0.81 24.21
N LYS A 166 -7.88 1.61 25.03
CA LYS A 166 -8.13 1.72 26.48
C LYS A 166 -9.59 2.00 26.84
N LYS A 167 -10.28 2.80 26.01
CA LYS A 167 -11.71 3.05 26.17
C LYS A 167 -12.57 1.78 26.11
N ASP A 168 -12.10 0.75 25.39
CA ASP A 168 -12.77 -0.54 25.23
C ASP A 168 -12.17 -1.63 26.15
N GLY A 169 -11.30 -1.22 27.07
CA GLY A 169 -10.66 -2.09 28.05
C GLY A 169 -9.36 -2.74 27.57
N GLY A 170 -8.80 -2.28 26.47
CA GLY A 170 -7.53 -2.72 25.93
C GLY A 170 -6.34 -1.89 26.39
N GLU A 171 -5.24 -1.92 25.62
CA GLU A 171 -3.97 -1.33 26.03
C GLU A 171 -3.55 -0.11 25.18
N PHE A 172 -4.11 0.04 23.97
CA PHE A 172 -3.74 1.13 23.06
C PHE A 172 -4.47 2.43 23.39
N ASP A 173 -3.77 3.55 23.32
CA ASP A 173 -4.38 4.85 23.53
C ASP A 173 -5.35 5.19 22.38
N GLN A 174 -6.49 5.79 22.70
CA GLN A 174 -7.38 6.41 21.72
C GLN A 174 -7.08 7.90 21.58
N PHE A 175 -7.45 8.47 20.44
CA PHE A 175 -7.34 9.92 20.22
C PHE A 175 -8.62 10.63 20.67
N SER A 176 -8.45 11.75 21.39
CA SER A 176 -9.58 12.59 21.77
C SER A 176 -10.25 13.16 20.50
N GLY A 177 -11.54 12.88 20.34
CA GLY A 177 -12.31 13.30 19.16
C GLY A 177 -12.19 12.38 17.94
N ALA A 178 -11.28 11.38 17.93
CA ALA A 178 -11.08 10.47 16.80
C ALA A 178 -10.85 9.02 17.24
N THR A 179 -11.77 8.44 17.99
CA THR A 179 -11.61 7.08 18.57
C THR A 179 -11.71 5.97 17.49
N ILE A 180 -12.44 6.21 16.39
CA ILE A 180 -12.66 5.20 15.33
C ILE A 180 -11.33 4.84 14.65
N THR A 181 -10.51 5.83 14.34
CA THR A 181 -9.23 5.66 13.66
C THR A 181 -8.27 4.69 14.37
N PRO A 182 -7.90 4.89 15.66
CA PRO A 182 -7.03 3.94 16.35
C PRO A 182 -7.67 2.56 16.53
N ARG A 183 -9.00 2.46 16.69
CA ARG A 183 -9.69 1.15 16.69
C ARG A 183 -9.48 0.40 15.39
N GLY A 184 -9.64 1.09 14.26
CA GLY A 184 -9.44 0.49 12.92
C GLY A 184 -8.00 0.02 12.71
N VAL A 185 -7.01 0.80 13.15
CA VAL A 185 -5.60 0.42 13.05
C VAL A 185 -5.29 -0.78 13.95
N VAL A 186 -5.70 -0.77 15.22
CA VAL A 186 -5.48 -1.89 16.16
C VAL A 186 -6.09 -3.18 15.62
N ALA A 187 -7.33 -3.12 15.11
CA ALA A 187 -8.00 -4.27 14.52
C ALA A 187 -7.27 -4.79 13.28
N ALA A 188 -6.78 -3.91 12.40
CA ALA A 188 -6.04 -4.30 11.21
C ALA A 188 -4.71 -4.97 11.55
N VAL A 189 -3.95 -4.44 12.51
CA VAL A 189 -2.69 -5.03 12.98
C VAL A 189 -2.93 -6.41 13.61
N HIS A 190 -3.94 -6.54 14.45
CA HIS A 190 -4.33 -7.82 15.05
C HIS A 190 -4.71 -8.86 13.99
N GLN A 191 -5.53 -8.48 12.98
CA GLN A 191 -5.87 -9.36 11.86
C GLN A 191 -4.63 -9.74 11.03
N GLY A 192 -3.71 -8.81 10.81
CA GLY A 192 -2.44 -9.10 10.14
C GLY A 192 -1.61 -10.15 10.87
N LEU A 193 -1.52 -10.07 12.21
CA LEU A 193 -0.85 -11.11 13.01
C LEU A 193 -1.59 -12.45 12.97
N ALA A 194 -2.93 -12.46 12.97
CA ALA A 194 -3.72 -13.67 12.82
C ALA A 194 -3.46 -14.34 11.45
N PHE A 195 -3.41 -13.55 10.38
CA PHE A 195 -3.02 -14.00 9.05
C PHE A 195 -1.62 -14.63 9.06
N PHE A 196 -0.63 -13.97 9.65
CA PHE A 196 0.72 -14.53 9.80
C PHE A 196 0.68 -15.89 10.50
N LYS A 197 -0.03 -15.99 11.63
CA LYS A 197 -0.14 -17.24 12.40
C LYS A 197 -0.76 -18.38 11.60
N GLN A 198 -1.78 -18.08 10.80
CA GLN A 198 -2.48 -19.05 9.96
C GLN A 198 -1.62 -19.54 8.79
N HIS A 199 -0.84 -18.66 8.18
CA HIS A 199 -0.03 -18.94 6.98
C HIS A 199 1.46 -19.09 7.27
N ARG A 200 1.85 -19.26 8.54
CA ARG A 200 3.23 -19.22 8.99
C ARG A 200 4.16 -20.15 8.21
N ASP A 201 3.74 -21.38 8.01
CA ASP A 201 4.58 -22.41 7.33
C ASP A 201 4.84 -22.05 5.86
N GLU A 202 3.85 -21.47 5.20
CA GLU A 202 3.96 -21.00 3.82
C GLU A 202 4.82 -19.73 3.72
N LEU A 203 4.58 -18.76 4.61
CA LEU A 203 5.31 -17.50 4.68
C LEU A 203 6.80 -17.67 4.98
N LEU A 204 7.15 -18.62 5.84
CA LEU A 204 8.52 -18.92 6.25
C LEU A 204 9.19 -20.00 5.37
N SER A 205 8.49 -20.55 4.37
CA SER A 205 9.05 -21.51 3.44
C SER A 205 10.23 -20.90 2.67
N PRO A 206 11.37 -21.63 2.52
CA PRO A 206 12.46 -21.15 1.69
C PRO A 206 11.99 -20.89 0.26
N PRO A 207 12.50 -19.83 -0.39
CA PRO A 207 12.15 -19.57 -1.79
C PRO A 207 12.54 -20.75 -2.67
N THR A 208 11.57 -21.25 -3.44
CA THR A 208 11.86 -22.30 -4.44
C THR A 208 12.52 -21.66 -5.65
N LEU A 209 13.52 -22.30 -6.24
CA LEU A 209 14.26 -21.83 -7.42
C LEU A 209 13.36 -21.54 -8.65
N SER A 210 12.09 -21.94 -8.62
CA SER A 210 11.10 -21.67 -9.65
C SER A 210 10.43 -20.28 -9.53
N GLU A 211 10.55 -19.59 -8.40
CA GLU A 211 9.98 -18.25 -8.18
C GLU A 211 10.86 -17.12 -8.75
N THR A 212 12.07 -17.45 -9.21
CA THR A 212 13.07 -16.47 -9.70
C THR A 212 12.74 -15.87 -11.08
N THR A 213 11.63 -16.26 -11.72
CA THR A 213 11.24 -15.80 -13.07
C THR A 213 9.91 -15.02 -13.11
N VAL A 214 9.52 -14.33 -12.07
CA VAL A 214 8.50 -13.26 -12.22
C VAL A 214 9.22 -12.02 -12.70
N SER A 215 9.22 -11.89 -14.02
CA SER A 215 9.70 -10.73 -14.78
C SER A 215 9.29 -9.40 -14.13
N HIS A 216 10.22 -8.49 -14.03
CA HIS A 216 10.10 -7.07 -13.68
C HIS A 216 9.12 -6.31 -14.61
N GLY A 217 7.90 -6.80 -14.82
CA GLY A 217 6.96 -6.20 -15.77
C GLY A 217 5.50 -6.14 -15.31
N ASP A 218 5.09 -6.99 -14.38
CA ASP A 218 3.69 -7.09 -13.99
C ASP A 218 3.49 -7.01 -12.47
N ALA A 219 3.87 -5.89 -11.87
CA ALA A 219 3.30 -5.54 -10.57
C ALA A 219 1.80 -5.24 -10.80
N PRO A 220 0.88 -5.86 -10.05
CA PRO A 220 -0.54 -5.62 -10.22
C PRO A 220 -0.83 -4.13 -9.99
N ILE A 221 -1.32 -3.48 -11.03
CA ILE A 221 -1.87 -2.12 -10.95
C ILE A 221 -3.03 -2.21 -9.97
N MET A 222 -2.87 -1.62 -8.80
CA MET A 222 -3.94 -1.54 -7.81
C MET A 222 -5.17 -0.90 -8.45
N PRO A 223 -6.38 -1.46 -8.29
CA PRO A 223 -7.58 -0.86 -8.83
C PRO A 223 -7.80 0.51 -8.16
N LYS A 224 -7.82 1.56 -8.98
CA LYS A 224 -8.31 2.86 -8.54
C LYS A 224 -9.74 2.68 -8.09
N THR A 225 -10.02 3.00 -6.84
CA THR A 225 -11.37 3.17 -6.32
C THR A 225 -12.11 4.13 -7.26
N GLN A 226 -13.14 3.63 -7.95
CA GLN A 226 -14.08 4.48 -8.68
C GLN A 226 -14.96 5.16 -7.63
N GLU A 227 -15.09 6.46 -7.77
CA GLU A 227 -16.11 7.27 -7.14
C GLU A 227 -17.53 6.83 -7.56
#